data_ff0ef5d00e5dfd57a874b2d47fe26859
#
_entry.id   ff0ef5d00e5dfd57a874b2d47fe26859
#
_cell.length_a   1.000
_cell.length_b   1.000
_cell.length_c   1.000
_cell.angle_alpha   90.00
_cell.angle_beta   90.00
_cell.angle_gamma   90.00
#
_symmetry.space_group_name_H-M   'P 1'
#
loop_
_entity.id
_entity.type
_entity.pdbx_description
1 polymer ?
#
loop_
_entity_poly.entity_id
_entity_poly.type
_entity_poly.pdbx_seq_one_letter_code
_entity_poly.pdbx_strand_id
1 'polypeptide(L)'
;MKKTLILAAAATVAASLAPIAPAQAARDFINVVGSSTVYPFTTTVAEQFGRQGRFKTPKVESTGTGGGIKLFCNGVGPQHPDVVNASRRMNASEFDSCKKNGVTGIVEVRVGYDGLTISENKRGPKLDLTRKQVYLALAKQVPDPANPTVLIANPYKRWSEIDKSLPNIKIEVLGPPPTSGTRDSFHELYMETGCRTYPWINTLRSQDEKRFKRVCHTVREDGAFIEAGENDNLIVQKLEANPNAVGIFGFSFLEENLDKLRGSKIEGVEPTFDTISSGKYPASRPLFIYVKKAHIGVIPGLQEFVNEYVSEKALGEEGYLADRGLVPQPKTDLAKTRADVRTLKNFAP
;
A
#
# COMPACT_ATOMS: atom_id res chain seq x y z
N MET A 1 72.45 17.58 -66.82
CA MET A 1 72.30 17.81 -65.37
C MET A 1 70.80 17.70 -65.06
N LYS A 2 70.33 16.56 -64.50
CA LYS A 2 68.91 16.27 -64.21
C LYS A 2 68.70 16.58 -62.73
N LYS A 3 67.83 17.52 -62.40
CA LYS A 3 67.40 17.80 -61.01
C LYS A 3 66.17 16.92 -60.69
N THR A 4 66.30 16.04 -59.70
CA THR A 4 65.23 15.21 -59.20
C THR A 4 64.52 15.93 -58.06
N LEU A 5 63.26 16.27 -58.21
CA LEU A 5 62.37 16.75 -57.11
C LEU A 5 61.83 15.56 -56.31
N ILE A 6 62.07 15.57 -55.02
CA ILE A 6 61.47 14.63 -54.06
C ILE A 6 60.25 15.35 -53.45
N LEU A 7 59.05 14.83 -53.71
CA LEU A 7 57.79 15.21 -53.04
C LEU A 7 57.67 14.42 -51.74
N ALA A 8 57.70 15.16 -50.61
CA ALA A 8 57.36 14.58 -49.31
C ALA A 8 55.83 14.64 -49.09
N ALA A 9 55.16 13.50 -49.01
CA ALA A 9 53.75 13.43 -48.66
C ALA A 9 53.60 13.45 -47.14
N ALA A 10 53.02 14.52 -46.56
CA ALA A 10 52.67 14.61 -45.18
C ALA A 10 51.28 13.96 -44.96
N ALA A 11 51.27 12.81 -44.31
CA ALA A 11 50.02 12.16 -43.90
C ALA A 11 49.49 12.81 -42.59
N THR A 12 48.45 13.60 -42.67
CA THR A 12 47.73 14.15 -41.53
C THR A 12 46.79 13.07 -40.94
N VAL A 13 47.15 12.51 -39.78
CA VAL A 13 46.28 11.66 -38.98
C VAL A 13 45.28 12.57 -38.26
N ALA A 14 44.05 12.60 -38.79
CA ALA A 14 42.92 13.23 -38.09
C ALA A 14 42.44 12.28 -36.96
N ALA A 15 42.87 12.56 -35.73
CA ALA A 15 42.31 11.90 -34.54
C ALA A 15 40.89 12.38 -34.35
N SER A 16 39.90 11.51 -34.62
CA SER A 16 38.49 11.74 -34.32
C SER A 16 38.29 11.72 -32.81
N LEU A 17 38.18 12.86 -32.17
CA LEU A 17 37.68 13.05 -30.82
C LEU A 17 36.18 12.74 -30.83
N ALA A 18 35.81 11.48 -30.53
CA ALA A 18 34.42 11.15 -30.21
C ALA A 18 34.03 11.92 -28.95
N PRO A 19 32.88 12.61 -28.92
CA PRO A 19 32.42 13.27 -27.71
C PRO A 19 32.17 12.19 -26.64
N ILE A 20 32.92 12.22 -25.55
CA ILE A 20 32.65 11.46 -24.34
C ILE A 20 31.36 12.06 -23.78
N ALA A 21 30.21 11.37 -24.01
CA ALA A 21 28.98 11.72 -23.34
C ALA A 21 29.26 11.72 -21.81
N PRO A 22 28.86 12.77 -21.08
CA PRO A 22 29.07 12.78 -19.63
C PRO A 22 28.41 11.54 -19.06
N ALA A 23 29.21 10.69 -18.39
CA ALA A 23 28.67 9.59 -17.61
C ALA A 23 27.73 10.23 -16.58
N GLN A 24 26.41 10.01 -16.77
CA GLN A 24 25.41 10.52 -15.87
C GLN A 24 25.71 9.90 -14.50
N ALA A 25 26.10 10.76 -13.53
CA ALA A 25 26.49 10.30 -12.20
C ALA A 25 25.42 9.37 -11.66
N ALA A 26 25.78 8.13 -11.41
CA ALA A 26 24.86 7.14 -10.84
C ALA A 26 24.41 7.69 -9.48
N ARG A 27 23.08 7.73 -9.27
CA ARG A 27 22.51 8.08 -7.97
C ARG A 27 23.07 7.13 -6.91
N ASP A 28 23.47 7.66 -5.75
CA ASP A 28 24.10 6.92 -4.67
C ASP A 28 23.12 6.53 -3.54
N PHE A 29 21.82 6.64 -3.78
CA PHE A 29 20.76 6.24 -2.86
C PHE A 29 19.66 5.51 -3.63
N ILE A 30 18.93 4.66 -2.91
CA ILE A 30 17.78 3.90 -3.42
C ILE A 30 16.56 4.81 -3.43
N ASN A 31 15.80 4.83 -4.54
CA ASN A 31 14.54 5.56 -4.66
C ASN A 31 13.36 4.60 -4.71
N VAL A 32 12.45 4.74 -3.72
CA VAL A 32 11.23 3.95 -3.59
C VAL A 32 10.03 4.87 -3.71
N VAL A 33 9.05 4.49 -4.53
CA VAL A 33 7.78 5.22 -4.70
C VAL A 33 6.60 4.28 -4.54
N GLY A 34 5.38 4.78 -4.35
CA GLY A 34 4.19 3.94 -4.49
C GLY A 34 3.20 4.05 -3.35
N SER A 35 2.64 2.90 -2.96
CA SER A 35 1.53 2.77 -2.01
C SER A 35 1.76 3.48 -0.69
N SER A 36 0.81 4.31 -0.27
CA SER A 36 0.75 4.92 1.05
C SER A 36 0.62 3.89 2.18
N THR A 37 -0.09 2.80 1.94
CA THR A 37 -0.24 1.68 2.88
C THR A 37 1.08 0.96 3.15
N VAL A 38 1.91 0.76 2.12
CA VAL A 38 3.22 0.08 2.25
C VAL A 38 4.32 1.04 2.68
N TYR A 39 4.11 2.34 2.48
CA TYR A 39 5.06 3.41 2.80
C TYR A 39 5.63 3.33 4.23
N PRO A 40 4.84 3.20 5.32
CA PRO A 40 5.38 3.15 6.68
C PRO A 40 6.28 1.93 6.91
N PHE A 41 5.93 0.77 6.35
CA PHE A 41 6.75 -0.43 6.45
C PHE A 41 8.09 -0.27 5.73
N THR A 42 8.05 0.22 4.49
CA THR A 42 9.27 0.47 3.70
C THR A 42 10.15 1.54 4.34
N THR A 43 9.56 2.58 4.92
CA THR A 43 10.30 3.63 5.64
C THR A 43 11.02 3.05 6.86
N THR A 44 10.36 2.17 7.62
CA THR A 44 10.99 1.48 8.76
C THR A 44 12.19 0.64 8.30
N VAL A 45 12.05 -0.14 7.22
CA VAL A 45 13.19 -0.91 6.65
C VAL A 45 14.29 0.03 6.18
N ALA A 46 13.96 1.13 5.50
CA ALA A 46 14.93 2.11 5.01
C ALA A 46 15.72 2.76 6.14
N GLU A 47 15.07 3.09 7.26
CA GLU A 47 15.74 3.62 8.45
C GLU A 47 16.66 2.59 9.11
N GLN A 48 16.22 1.34 9.29
CA GLN A 48 17.05 0.27 9.84
C GLN A 48 18.26 -0.01 8.94
N PHE A 49 18.05 -0.03 7.63
CA PHE A 49 19.10 -0.19 6.63
C PHE A 49 20.13 0.96 6.69
N GLY A 50 19.67 2.21 6.74
CA GLY A 50 20.52 3.39 6.80
C GLY A 50 21.34 3.48 8.08
N ARG A 51 20.78 3.04 9.22
CA ARG A 51 21.49 2.98 10.53
C ARG A 51 22.71 2.05 10.53
N GLN A 52 22.77 1.09 9.60
CA GLN A 52 23.96 0.23 9.44
C GLN A 52 25.18 1.01 8.91
N GLY A 53 24.98 2.22 8.39
CA GLY A 53 26.06 3.14 8.00
C GLY A 53 26.84 2.73 6.73
N ARG A 54 26.50 1.61 6.09
CA ARG A 54 27.19 1.09 4.90
C ARG A 54 26.74 1.77 3.60
N PHE A 55 25.46 2.10 3.53
CA PHE A 55 24.80 2.74 2.37
C PHE A 55 23.94 3.92 2.83
N LYS A 56 23.65 4.83 1.93
CA LYS A 56 22.69 5.92 2.23
C LYS A 56 21.30 5.38 2.50
N THR A 57 20.58 6.03 3.42
CA THR A 57 19.18 5.72 3.70
C THR A 57 18.35 5.86 2.42
N PRO A 58 17.58 4.84 2.02
CA PRO A 58 16.68 4.93 0.89
C PRO A 58 15.68 6.09 1.00
N LYS A 59 15.40 6.77 -0.10
CA LYS A 59 14.34 7.77 -0.18
C LYS A 59 13.03 7.05 -0.50
N VAL A 60 12.02 7.24 0.35
CA VAL A 60 10.70 6.63 0.18
C VAL A 60 9.66 7.72 -0.01
N GLU A 61 8.84 7.63 -1.05
CA GLU A 61 7.80 8.61 -1.40
C GLU A 61 6.44 7.91 -1.58
N SER A 62 5.40 8.47 -0.96
CA SER A 62 4.03 8.02 -1.13
C SER A 62 3.41 8.68 -2.36
N THR A 63 3.12 7.89 -3.40
CA THR A 63 2.52 8.35 -4.67
C THR A 63 1.26 7.55 -5.04
N GLY A 64 0.81 6.66 -4.14
CA GLY A 64 -0.21 5.66 -4.41
C GLY A 64 0.30 4.52 -5.31
N THR A 65 -0.33 3.34 -5.22
CA THR A 65 0.09 2.14 -5.98
C THR A 65 0.15 2.40 -7.48
N GLY A 66 -0.93 2.92 -8.07
CA GLY A 66 -1.00 3.15 -9.52
C GLY A 66 -0.02 4.22 -10.02
N GLY A 67 0.11 5.33 -9.26
CA GLY A 67 1.07 6.39 -9.54
C GLY A 67 2.51 5.90 -9.48
N GLY A 68 2.83 5.14 -8.43
CA GLY A 68 4.17 4.56 -8.24
C GLY A 68 4.53 3.56 -9.34
N ILE A 69 3.62 2.65 -9.70
CA ILE A 69 3.85 1.68 -10.79
C ILE A 69 4.08 2.42 -12.12
N LYS A 70 3.32 3.49 -12.41
CA LYS A 70 3.53 4.31 -13.60
C LYS A 70 4.93 4.93 -13.62
N LEU A 71 5.39 5.52 -12.51
CA LEU A 71 6.73 6.08 -12.39
C LEU A 71 7.81 5.01 -12.53
N PHE A 72 7.62 3.86 -11.88
CA PHE A 72 8.53 2.72 -11.94
C PHE A 72 8.66 2.18 -13.37
N CYS A 73 7.56 2.09 -14.12
CA CYS A 73 7.51 1.56 -15.48
C CYS A 73 7.93 2.58 -16.55
N ASN A 74 8.34 3.81 -16.21
CA ASN A 74 8.71 4.83 -17.22
C ASN A 74 10.09 4.60 -17.85
N GLY A 75 10.89 3.66 -17.38
CA GLY A 75 12.19 3.34 -17.96
C GLY A 75 13.18 2.74 -16.98
N VAL A 76 14.40 2.53 -17.48
CA VAL A 76 15.56 2.03 -16.73
C VAL A 76 16.58 3.17 -16.62
N GLY A 77 17.39 3.15 -15.55
CA GLY A 77 18.44 4.12 -15.31
C GLY A 77 18.22 4.96 -14.06
N PRO A 78 19.24 5.74 -13.62
CA PRO A 78 19.25 6.38 -12.29
C PRO A 78 18.19 7.49 -12.11
N GLN A 79 17.55 7.96 -13.15
CA GLN A 79 16.45 8.93 -13.09
C GLN A 79 15.10 8.28 -12.76
N HIS A 80 14.99 6.96 -12.83
CA HIS A 80 13.75 6.21 -12.54
C HIS A 80 13.82 5.53 -11.17
N PRO A 81 12.66 5.28 -10.51
CA PRO A 81 12.62 4.55 -9.24
C PRO A 81 13.18 3.12 -9.35
N ASP A 82 13.79 2.65 -8.27
CA ASP A 82 14.37 1.31 -8.17
C ASP A 82 13.36 0.28 -7.67
N VAL A 83 12.50 0.76 -6.76
CA VAL A 83 11.49 -0.07 -6.08
C VAL A 83 10.15 0.65 -6.13
N VAL A 84 9.08 -0.11 -6.27
CA VAL A 84 7.72 0.40 -6.10
C VAL A 84 6.97 -0.38 -5.04
N ASN A 85 6.36 0.33 -4.10
CA ASN A 85 5.43 -0.17 -3.10
C ASN A 85 4.05 -0.37 -3.72
N ALA A 86 3.39 -1.49 -3.44
CA ALA A 86 2.07 -1.78 -3.97
C ALA A 86 1.15 -2.48 -2.95
N SER A 87 -0.05 -1.95 -2.75
CA SER A 87 -1.09 -2.53 -1.89
C SER A 87 -2.04 -3.47 -2.62
N ARG A 88 -1.67 -3.86 -3.82
CA ARG A 88 -2.25 -4.91 -4.65
C ARG A 88 -1.22 -5.43 -5.63
N ARG A 89 -1.46 -6.60 -6.17
CA ARG A 89 -0.60 -7.12 -7.23
C ARG A 89 -0.63 -6.22 -8.47
N MET A 90 0.52 -6.08 -9.13
CA MET A 90 0.65 -5.39 -10.43
C MET A 90 -0.21 -6.14 -11.46
N ASN A 91 -1.03 -5.41 -12.20
CA ASN A 91 -1.90 -6.02 -13.21
C ASN A 91 -1.19 -6.19 -14.57
N ALA A 92 -1.79 -6.98 -15.47
CA ALA A 92 -1.20 -7.27 -16.76
C ALA A 92 -0.94 -6.01 -17.62
N SER A 93 -1.84 -5.03 -17.62
CA SER A 93 -1.67 -3.80 -18.40
C SER A 93 -0.54 -2.91 -17.87
N GLU A 94 -0.32 -2.88 -16.56
CA GLU A 94 0.80 -2.18 -15.93
C GLU A 94 2.13 -2.87 -16.28
N PHE A 95 2.16 -4.20 -16.20
CA PHE A 95 3.32 -5.00 -16.60
C PHE A 95 3.68 -4.83 -18.08
N ASP A 96 2.69 -4.82 -18.97
CA ASP A 96 2.90 -4.54 -20.40
C ASP A 96 3.42 -3.12 -20.65
N SER A 97 2.97 -2.14 -19.87
CA SER A 97 3.51 -0.78 -19.90
C SER A 97 5.00 -0.75 -19.49
N CYS A 98 5.37 -1.49 -18.44
CA CYS A 98 6.77 -1.66 -18.04
C CYS A 98 7.61 -2.22 -19.19
N LYS A 99 7.17 -3.30 -19.84
CA LYS A 99 7.88 -3.92 -20.97
C LYS A 99 8.07 -2.97 -22.14
N LYS A 100 7.03 -2.23 -22.52
CA LYS A 100 7.10 -1.24 -23.62
C LYS A 100 8.15 -0.16 -23.38
N ASN A 101 8.43 0.16 -22.12
CA ASN A 101 9.44 1.15 -21.73
C ASN A 101 10.78 0.51 -21.34
N GLY A 102 11.03 -0.76 -21.71
CA GLY A 102 12.30 -1.44 -21.47
C GLY A 102 12.49 -2.01 -20.06
N VAL A 103 11.51 -1.91 -19.18
CA VAL A 103 11.55 -2.51 -17.83
C VAL A 103 11.05 -3.96 -17.93
N THR A 104 11.95 -4.87 -18.31
CA THR A 104 11.62 -6.28 -18.61
C THR A 104 11.93 -7.23 -17.46
N GLY A 105 12.87 -6.87 -16.58
CA GLY A 105 13.24 -7.64 -15.38
C GLY A 105 12.67 -7.00 -14.13
N ILE A 106 11.65 -7.62 -13.54
CA ILE A 106 10.99 -7.18 -12.30
C ILE A 106 11.00 -8.34 -11.31
N VAL A 107 11.38 -8.08 -10.05
CA VAL A 107 11.27 -9.05 -8.95
C VAL A 107 10.07 -8.66 -8.10
N GLU A 108 9.09 -9.56 -7.97
CA GLU A 108 7.97 -9.40 -7.05
C GLU A 108 8.36 -9.91 -5.67
N VAL A 109 8.15 -9.11 -4.66
CA VAL A 109 8.38 -9.47 -3.25
C VAL A 109 7.08 -9.24 -2.49
N ARG A 110 6.44 -10.31 -2.02
CA ARG A 110 5.33 -10.18 -1.08
C ARG A 110 5.92 -9.81 0.28
N VAL A 111 5.46 -8.71 0.87
CA VAL A 111 5.99 -8.24 2.16
C VAL A 111 5.13 -8.68 3.35
N GLY A 112 3.88 -9.01 3.12
CA GLY A 112 2.93 -9.44 4.17
C GLY A 112 1.50 -9.13 3.76
N TYR A 113 0.66 -8.95 4.75
CA TYR A 113 -0.75 -8.62 4.54
C TYR A 113 -1.13 -7.38 5.35
N ASP A 114 -2.07 -6.62 4.80
CA ASP A 114 -2.80 -5.57 5.49
C ASP A 114 -4.14 -6.18 5.92
N GLY A 115 -4.42 -6.16 7.21
CA GLY A 115 -5.69 -6.55 7.79
C GLY A 115 -6.28 -5.37 8.55
N LEU A 116 -7.29 -4.71 7.97
CA LEU A 116 -7.93 -3.58 8.60
C LEU A 116 -9.17 -4.03 9.36
N THR A 117 -9.20 -3.81 10.66
CA THR A 117 -10.29 -4.26 11.52
C THR A 117 -11.24 -3.11 11.89
N ILE A 118 -12.50 -3.46 12.05
CA ILE A 118 -13.46 -2.70 12.85
C ILE A 118 -13.57 -3.46 14.16
N SER A 119 -13.25 -2.78 15.26
CA SER A 119 -13.10 -3.40 16.58
C SER A 119 -13.99 -2.74 17.62
N GLU A 120 -14.45 -3.49 18.57
CA GLU A 120 -15.39 -3.08 19.61
C GLU A 120 -14.94 -3.55 20.99
N ASN A 121 -15.39 -2.89 22.04
CA ASN A 121 -15.18 -3.35 23.40
C ASN A 121 -15.93 -4.67 23.64
N LYS A 122 -15.33 -5.64 24.34
CA LYS A 122 -16.00 -6.91 24.69
C LYS A 122 -17.28 -6.74 25.50
N ARG A 123 -17.41 -5.64 26.26
CA ARG A 123 -18.61 -5.29 27.03
C ARG A 123 -19.73 -4.66 26.18
N GLY A 124 -19.37 -4.21 24.95
CA GLY A 124 -20.32 -3.61 24.03
C GLY A 124 -21.09 -4.66 23.19
N PRO A 125 -22.05 -4.22 22.38
CA PRO A 125 -22.79 -5.11 21.49
C PRO A 125 -21.88 -5.66 20.38
N LYS A 126 -22.13 -6.92 19.99
CA LYS A 126 -21.42 -7.56 18.88
C LYS A 126 -21.94 -7.01 17.55
N LEU A 127 -21.02 -6.73 16.63
CA LEU A 127 -21.32 -6.31 15.27
C LEU A 127 -20.90 -7.38 14.26
N ASP A 128 -21.79 -7.65 13.33
CA ASP A 128 -21.49 -8.36 12.08
C ASP A 128 -21.89 -7.42 10.94
N LEU A 129 -20.91 -6.85 10.26
CA LEU A 129 -21.11 -5.76 9.33
C LEU A 129 -20.78 -6.20 7.91
N THR A 130 -21.53 -5.69 6.96
CA THR A 130 -21.09 -5.68 5.56
C THR A 130 -20.34 -4.39 5.25
N ARG A 131 -19.45 -4.42 4.26
CA ARG A 131 -18.76 -3.21 3.80
C ARG A 131 -19.74 -2.17 3.27
N LYS A 132 -20.89 -2.60 2.75
CA LYS A 132 -22.00 -1.69 2.36
C LYS A 132 -22.57 -0.95 3.59
N GLN A 133 -22.80 -1.64 4.69
CA GLN A 133 -23.30 -1.02 5.92
C GLN A 133 -22.27 -0.03 6.51
N VAL A 134 -20.98 -0.36 6.44
CA VAL A 134 -19.90 0.57 6.84
C VAL A 134 -19.90 1.83 5.98
N TYR A 135 -20.03 1.69 4.66
CA TYR A 135 -20.16 2.84 3.75
C TYR A 135 -21.38 3.69 4.09
N LEU A 136 -22.56 3.08 4.29
CA LEU A 136 -23.78 3.79 4.68
C LEU A 136 -23.66 4.48 6.05
N ALA A 137 -22.91 3.89 6.98
CA ALA A 137 -22.69 4.49 8.30
C ALA A 137 -21.81 5.74 8.22
N LEU A 138 -20.78 5.75 7.36
CA LEU A 138 -19.67 6.69 7.47
C LEU A 138 -19.50 7.64 6.27
N ALA A 139 -20.14 7.40 5.15
CA ALA A 139 -20.07 8.33 4.02
C ALA A 139 -20.81 9.63 4.33
N LYS A 140 -20.29 10.77 3.85
CA LYS A 140 -20.92 12.09 3.97
C LYS A 140 -22.25 12.15 3.26
N GLN A 141 -22.31 11.54 2.07
CA GLN A 141 -23.53 11.38 1.28
C GLN A 141 -23.73 9.91 0.94
N VAL A 142 -24.96 9.48 0.94
CA VAL A 142 -25.37 8.11 0.62
C VAL A 142 -26.46 8.11 -0.45
N PRO A 143 -26.61 7.02 -1.22
CA PRO A 143 -27.76 6.85 -2.09
C PRO A 143 -29.07 6.93 -1.30
N ASP A 144 -30.02 7.69 -1.83
CA ASP A 144 -31.35 7.82 -1.24
C ASP A 144 -32.04 6.45 -1.23
N PRO A 145 -32.52 5.95 -0.07
CA PRO A 145 -33.27 4.70 -0.02
C PRO A 145 -34.50 4.66 -0.94
N ALA A 146 -35.14 5.80 -1.20
CA ALA A 146 -36.29 5.92 -2.09
C ALA A 146 -35.88 5.96 -3.58
N ASN A 147 -34.71 6.52 -3.89
CA ASN A 147 -34.17 6.58 -5.24
C ASN A 147 -32.63 6.41 -5.22
N PRO A 148 -32.12 5.19 -5.27
CA PRO A 148 -30.68 4.93 -5.11
C PRO A 148 -29.76 5.52 -6.18
N THR A 149 -30.30 6.19 -7.20
CA THR A 149 -29.50 6.92 -8.21
C THR A 149 -29.18 8.36 -7.80
N VAL A 150 -29.77 8.84 -6.71
CA VAL A 150 -29.58 10.19 -6.16
C VAL A 150 -28.79 10.08 -4.86
N LEU A 151 -27.89 11.03 -4.62
CA LEU A 151 -27.17 11.15 -3.35
C LEU A 151 -27.87 12.15 -2.46
N ILE A 152 -28.05 11.77 -1.19
CA ILE A 152 -28.55 12.66 -0.13
C ILE A 152 -27.52 12.80 0.99
N ALA A 153 -27.62 13.83 1.82
CA ALA A 153 -26.87 13.91 3.07
C ALA A 153 -27.18 12.67 3.91
N ASN A 154 -26.17 12.10 4.56
CA ASN A 154 -26.33 10.84 5.29
C ASN A 154 -27.35 11.00 6.43
N PRO A 155 -28.51 10.32 6.39
CA PRO A 155 -29.56 10.44 7.40
C PRO A 155 -29.35 9.56 8.62
N TYR A 156 -28.51 8.50 8.52
CA TYR A 156 -28.39 7.46 9.53
C TYR A 156 -27.66 7.99 10.78
N LYS A 157 -28.29 7.81 11.94
CA LYS A 157 -27.73 8.17 13.25
C LYS A 157 -27.43 6.93 14.11
N ARG A 158 -28.10 5.82 13.84
CA ARG A 158 -28.00 4.56 14.56
C ARG A 158 -27.74 3.40 13.61
N TRP A 159 -27.03 2.40 14.07
CA TRP A 159 -26.77 1.20 13.28
C TRP A 159 -28.06 0.49 12.84
N SER A 160 -29.08 0.41 13.71
CA SER A 160 -30.37 -0.18 13.39
C SER A 160 -31.20 0.58 12.34
N GLU A 161 -30.85 1.80 12.00
CA GLU A 161 -31.47 2.56 10.92
C GLU A 161 -30.95 2.11 9.55
N ILE A 162 -29.72 1.60 9.50
CA ILE A 162 -29.11 1.02 8.30
C ILE A 162 -29.67 -0.38 8.07
N ASP A 163 -29.72 -1.17 9.11
CA ASP A 163 -30.23 -2.55 9.09
C ASP A 163 -30.84 -2.91 10.45
N LYS A 164 -32.07 -3.43 10.44
CA LYS A 164 -32.80 -3.81 11.66
C LYS A 164 -32.16 -4.94 12.46
N SER A 165 -31.27 -5.72 11.85
CA SER A 165 -30.49 -6.77 12.54
C SER A 165 -29.35 -6.21 13.38
N LEU A 166 -28.93 -4.96 13.13
CA LEU A 166 -27.88 -4.29 13.88
C LEU A 166 -28.42 -3.68 15.17
N PRO A 167 -27.57 -3.53 16.21
CA PRO A 167 -27.98 -2.99 17.49
C PRO A 167 -28.45 -1.53 17.40
N ASN A 168 -29.42 -1.18 18.24
CA ASN A 168 -29.97 0.17 18.29
C ASN A 168 -29.08 1.12 19.11
N ILE A 169 -27.84 1.28 18.70
CA ILE A 169 -26.86 2.20 19.29
C ILE A 169 -26.48 3.28 18.28
N LYS A 170 -26.01 4.41 18.79
CA LYS A 170 -25.51 5.53 17.98
C LYS A 170 -24.32 5.07 17.14
N ILE A 171 -24.25 5.54 15.89
CA ILE A 171 -23.06 5.38 15.08
C ILE A 171 -21.98 6.31 15.63
N GLU A 172 -20.93 5.75 16.21
CA GLU A 172 -19.77 6.44 16.72
C GLU A 172 -18.53 5.60 16.41
N VAL A 173 -17.75 6.05 15.45
CA VAL A 173 -16.61 5.33 14.90
C VAL A 173 -15.35 6.14 15.05
N LEU A 174 -14.39 5.63 15.80
CA LEU A 174 -13.06 6.20 15.99
C LEU A 174 -12.15 5.67 14.88
N GLY A 175 -11.56 6.54 14.11
CA GLY A 175 -10.74 6.12 12.97
C GLY A 175 -9.51 6.99 12.73
N PRO A 176 -8.65 6.55 11.80
CA PRO A 176 -7.41 7.23 11.49
C PRO A 176 -7.67 8.59 10.80
N PRO A 177 -6.78 9.58 11.00
CA PRO A 177 -6.83 10.87 10.33
C PRO A 177 -6.49 10.75 8.83
N PRO A 178 -6.76 11.78 8.02
CA PRO A 178 -6.47 11.77 6.58
C PRO A 178 -4.99 11.57 6.21
N THR A 179 -4.08 11.84 7.13
CA THR A 179 -2.62 11.69 6.95
C THR A 179 -2.14 10.24 7.09
N SER A 180 -2.98 9.36 7.63
CA SER A 180 -2.64 7.96 7.94
C SER A 180 -2.81 7.05 6.72
N GLY A 181 -1.82 6.15 6.49
CA GLY A 181 -1.95 5.06 5.53
C GLY A 181 -3.10 4.09 5.86
N THR A 182 -3.47 3.96 7.14
CA THR A 182 -4.65 3.21 7.60
C THR A 182 -5.95 3.84 7.08
N ARG A 183 -5.99 5.18 6.94
CA ARG A 183 -7.13 5.87 6.33
C ARG A 183 -7.28 5.53 4.85
N ASP A 184 -6.17 5.41 4.11
CA ASP A 184 -6.21 4.99 2.71
C ASP A 184 -6.70 3.55 2.59
N SER A 185 -6.22 2.64 3.46
CA SER A 185 -6.72 1.27 3.54
C SER A 185 -8.22 1.22 3.84
N PHE A 186 -8.70 2.04 4.77
CA PHE A 186 -10.11 2.15 5.08
C PHE A 186 -10.95 2.59 3.86
N HIS A 187 -10.49 3.60 3.14
CA HIS A 187 -11.16 4.02 1.91
C HIS A 187 -11.23 2.90 0.88
N GLU A 188 -10.13 2.20 0.63
CA GLU A 188 -10.06 1.18 -0.43
C GLU A 188 -10.80 -0.12 -0.04
N LEU A 189 -10.62 -0.60 1.20
CA LEU A 189 -11.15 -1.90 1.62
C LEU A 189 -12.62 -1.85 2.03
N TYR A 190 -13.05 -0.77 2.66
CA TYR A 190 -14.42 -0.62 3.16
C TYR A 190 -15.26 0.33 2.31
N MET A 191 -14.84 1.58 2.21
CA MET A 191 -15.68 2.62 1.62
C MET A 191 -15.88 2.43 0.12
N GLU A 192 -14.83 2.19 -0.66
CA GLU A 192 -14.97 1.91 -2.11
C GLU A 192 -15.76 0.63 -2.35
N THR A 193 -15.44 -0.43 -1.59
CA THR A 193 -16.11 -1.72 -1.77
C THR A 193 -17.59 -1.63 -1.43
N GLY A 194 -17.95 -0.95 -0.34
CA GLY A 194 -19.33 -0.73 0.04
C GLY A 194 -20.10 0.16 -0.97
N CYS A 195 -19.49 1.25 -1.39
CA CYS A 195 -20.08 2.20 -2.32
C CYS A 195 -20.30 1.58 -3.72
N ARG A 196 -19.42 0.71 -4.19
CA ARG A 196 -19.50 -0.01 -5.46
C ARG A 196 -20.63 -1.03 -5.54
N THR A 197 -21.28 -1.38 -4.43
CA THR A 197 -22.51 -2.19 -4.45
C THR A 197 -23.65 -1.51 -5.20
N TYR A 198 -23.56 -0.20 -5.46
CA TYR A 198 -24.46 0.56 -6.31
C TYR A 198 -23.92 0.61 -7.74
N PRO A 199 -24.60 0.01 -8.76
CA PRO A 199 -24.06 -0.14 -10.11
C PRO A 199 -23.61 1.16 -10.76
N TRP A 200 -24.38 2.24 -10.62
CA TRP A 200 -24.04 3.53 -11.19
C TRP A 200 -22.78 4.16 -10.59
N ILE A 201 -22.55 3.97 -9.27
CA ILE A 201 -21.30 4.43 -8.62
C ILE A 201 -20.11 3.59 -9.10
N ASN A 202 -20.31 2.27 -9.24
CA ASN A 202 -19.25 1.40 -9.76
C ASN A 202 -18.82 1.81 -11.18
N THR A 203 -19.77 2.26 -12.02
CA THR A 203 -19.48 2.77 -13.36
C THR A 203 -18.64 4.04 -13.35
N LEU A 204 -18.80 4.92 -12.35
CA LEU A 204 -17.98 6.13 -12.19
C LEU A 204 -16.48 5.83 -12.07
N ARG A 205 -16.11 4.68 -11.55
CA ARG A 205 -14.70 4.30 -11.36
C ARG A 205 -13.88 4.37 -12.66
N SER A 206 -14.49 4.02 -13.79
CA SER A 206 -13.85 4.06 -15.11
C SER A 206 -14.17 5.33 -15.90
N GLN A 207 -15.31 5.97 -15.65
CA GLN A 207 -15.78 7.13 -16.41
C GLN A 207 -15.33 8.47 -15.79
N ASP A 208 -15.35 8.59 -14.46
CA ASP A 208 -14.97 9.78 -13.70
C ASP A 208 -14.40 9.39 -12.34
N GLU A 209 -13.13 9.01 -12.32
CA GLU A 209 -12.44 8.59 -11.11
C GLU A 209 -12.46 9.67 -10.00
N LYS A 210 -12.41 10.95 -10.36
CA LYS A 210 -12.45 12.05 -9.38
C LYS A 210 -13.82 12.09 -8.68
N ARG A 211 -14.91 11.94 -9.46
CA ARG A 211 -16.27 11.87 -8.89
C ARG A 211 -16.45 10.60 -8.07
N PHE A 212 -15.95 9.46 -8.55
CA PHE A 212 -15.97 8.20 -7.82
C PHE A 212 -15.31 8.37 -6.44
N LYS A 213 -14.09 8.90 -6.37
CA LYS A 213 -13.40 9.16 -5.11
C LYS A 213 -14.16 10.13 -4.21
N ARG A 214 -14.72 11.21 -4.74
CA ARG A 214 -15.56 12.13 -3.94
C ARG A 214 -16.75 11.43 -3.31
N VAL A 215 -17.43 10.57 -4.05
CA VAL A 215 -18.62 9.85 -3.56
C VAL A 215 -18.23 8.79 -2.53
N CYS A 216 -17.16 8.04 -2.78
CA CYS A 216 -16.79 6.89 -1.97
C CYS A 216 -15.88 7.24 -0.77
N HIS A 217 -14.99 8.25 -0.88
CA HIS A 217 -14.00 8.53 0.17
C HIS A 217 -14.39 9.66 1.11
N THR A 218 -15.40 10.50 0.76
CA THR A 218 -15.76 11.60 1.66
C THR A 218 -16.52 11.07 2.86
N VAL A 219 -15.85 11.09 4.00
CA VAL A 219 -16.40 10.66 5.30
C VAL A 219 -17.19 11.82 5.91
N ARG A 220 -18.22 11.48 6.69
CA ARG A 220 -19.05 12.45 7.41
C ARG A 220 -18.31 13.10 8.58
N GLU A 221 -18.69 14.36 8.88
CA GLU A 221 -18.05 15.21 9.89
C GLU A 221 -19.02 15.62 11.02
N ASP A 222 -20.14 14.93 11.13
CA ASP A 222 -21.24 15.24 12.08
C ASP A 222 -21.11 14.50 13.43
N GLY A 223 -19.92 13.97 13.73
CA GLY A 223 -19.61 13.26 14.96
C GLY A 223 -19.89 11.77 14.93
N ALA A 224 -20.35 11.20 13.79
CA ALA A 224 -20.44 9.74 13.65
C ALA A 224 -19.08 9.11 13.31
N PHE A 225 -18.23 9.82 12.58
CA PHE A 225 -16.81 9.48 12.43
C PHE A 225 -15.98 10.49 13.23
N ILE A 226 -15.08 10.00 14.06
CA ILE A 226 -14.21 10.80 14.91
C ILE A 226 -12.76 10.46 14.61
N GLU A 227 -12.00 11.44 14.15
CA GLU A 227 -10.57 11.26 13.94
C GLU A 227 -9.86 11.16 15.30
N ALA A 228 -9.23 10.01 15.54
CA ALA A 228 -8.66 9.67 16.83
C ALA A 228 -7.13 9.80 16.91
N GLY A 229 -6.50 10.38 15.87
CA GLY A 229 -5.04 10.50 15.75
C GLY A 229 -4.40 9.29 15.07
N GLU A 230 -3.09 9.37 14.87
CA GLU A 230 -2.32 8.30 14.18
C GLU A 230 -1.89 7.17 15.13
N ASN A 231 -2.02 7.38 16.43
CA ASN A 231 -1.65 6.39 17.43
C ASN A 231 -2.86 5.52 17.78
N ASP A 232 -2.89 4.29 17.27
CA ASP A 232 -3.97 3.34 17.47
C ASP A 232 -4.23 2.99 18.94
N ASN A 233 -3.23 3.12 19.83
CA ASN A 233 -3.42 2.97 21.27
C ASN A 233 -4.42 3.99 21.86
N LEU A 234 -4.55 5.18 21.27
CA LEU A 234 -5.55 6.16 21.68
C LEU A 234 -6.98 5.69 21.34
N ILE A 235 -7.14 4.98 20.22
CA ILE A 235 -8.41 4.38 19.85
C ILE A 235 -8.76 3.28 20.85
N VAL A 236 -7.83 2.40 21.20
CA VAL A 236 -8.02 1.33 22.19
C VAL A 236 -8.51 1.91 23.52
N GLN A 237 -7.82 2.94 24.05
CA GLN A 237 -8.21 3.60 25.31
C GLN A 237 -9.62 4.21 25.24
N LYS A 238 -9.98 4.85 24.14
CA LYS A 238 -11.32 5.43 23.95
C LYS A 238 -12.40 4.33 23.86
N LEU A 239 -12.12 3.18 23.25
CA LEU A 239 -13.03 2.04 23.23
C LEU A 239 -13.23 1.43 24.63
N GLU A 240 -12.19 1.42 25.47
CA GLU A 240 -12.33 1.00 26.87
C GLU A 240 -13.27 1.92 27.66
N ALA A 241 -13.20 3.22 27.40
CA ALA A 241 -14.05 4.23 28.06
C ALA A 241 -15.47 4.26 27.51
N ASN A 242 -15.69 3.97 26.22
CA ASN A 242 -17.00 3.97 25.56
C ASN A 242 -17.30 2.61 24.89
N PRO A 243 -17.94 1.66 25.58
CA PRO A 243 -18.23 0.32 25.01
C PRO A 243 -19.20 0.32 23.82
N ASN A 244 -19.87 1.43 23.53
CA ASN A 244 -20.79 1.54 22.39
C ASN A 244 -20.13 2.09 21.13
N ALA A 245 -18.91 2.62 21.24
CA ALA A 245 -18.12 3.05 20.09
C ALA A 245 -17.40 1.88 19.43
N VAL A 246 -17.03 2.08 18.17
CA VAL A 246 -16.16 1.13 17.42
C VAL A 246 -14.91 1.85 16.95
N GLY A 247 -13.82 1.11 16.75
CA GLY A 247 -12.53 1.65 16.31
C GLY A 247 -12.07 1.00 15.01
N ILE A 248 -11.38 1.76 14.17
CA ILE A 248 -10.77 1.30 12.93
C ILE A 248 -9.25 1.37 13.08
N PHE A 249 -8.58 0.21 13.04
CA PHE A 249 -7.12 0.09 13.14
C PHE A 249 -6.64 -1.27 12.61
N GLY A 250 -5.33 -1.43 12.48
CA GLY A 250 -4.70 -2.65 11.99
C GLY A 250 -4.91 -3.85 12.92
N PHE A 251 -4.93 -5.05 12.35
CA PHE A 251 -5.17 -6.30 13.08
C PHE A 251 -4.15 -6.54 14.21
N SER A 252 -2.89 -6.15 14.07
CA SER A 252 -1.89 -6.32 15.13
C SER A 252 -2.30 -5.62 16.43
N PHE A 253 -2.85 -4.41 16.35
CA PHE A 253 -3.36 -3.70 17.54
C PHE A 253 -4.59 -4.39 18.15
N LEU A 254 -5.43 -5.01 17.33
CA LEU A 254 -6.50 -5.86 17.85
C LEU A 254 -5.93 -7.07 18.58
N GLU A 255 -4.97 -7.76 17.98
CA GLU A 255 -4.36 -8.98 18.49
C GLU A 255 -3.69 -8.75 19.86
N GLU A 256 -2.97 -7.64 20.02
CA GLU A 256 -2.36 -7.22 21.29
C GLU A 256 -3.38 -6.86 22.38
N ASN A 257 -4.64 -6.58 22.03
CA ASN A 257 -5.68 -6.13 22.94
C ASN A 257 -6.90 -7.07 22.98
N LEU A 258 -6.72 -8.33 22.62
CA LEU A 258 -7.79 -9.33 22.62
C LEU A 258 -8.34 -9.66 24.03
N ASP A 259 -7.69 -9.23 25.09
CA ASP A 259 -8.23 -9.29 26.47
C ASP A 259 -9.40 -8.32 26.68
N LYS A 260 -9.41 -7.17 26.03
CA LYS A 260 -10.37 -6.04 26.19
C LYS A 260 -11.29 -5.86 25.00
N LEU A 261 -10.76 -6.07 23.80
CA LEU A 261 -11.43 -5.83 22.52
C LEU A 261 -11.75 -7.14 21.79
N ARG A 262 -12.64 -7.03 20.81
CA ARG A 262 -12.84 -8.05 19.79
C ARG A 262 -13.02 -7.39 18.43
N GLY A 263 -12.66 -8.07 17.37
CA GLY A 263 -12.94 -7.62 16.01
C GLY A 263 -14.40 -7.93 15.64
N SER A 264 -15.06 -6.96 15.03
CA SER A 264 -16.36 -7.17 14.40
C SER A 264 -16.22 -8.11 13.21
N LYS A 265 -17.17 -9.00 13.00
CA LYS A 265 -17.24 -9.79 11.76
C LYS A 265 -17.49 -8.85 10.58
N ILE A 266 -16.84 -9.14 9.47
CA ILE A 266 -17.13 -8.48 8.19
C ILE A 266 -17.62 -9.56 7.22
N GLU A 267 -18.87 -9.40 6.78
CA GLU A 267 -19.53 -10.39 5.90
C GLU A 267 -19.48 -11.81 6.50
N GLY A 268 -19.69 -11.91 7.83
CA GLY A 268 -19.70 -13.15 8.60
C GLY A 268 -18.31 -13.70 8.98
N VAL A 269 -17.21 -13.08 8.53
CA VAL A 269 -15.83 -13.55 8.77
C VAL A 269 -15.17 -12.77 9.90
N GLU A 270 -14.64 -13.46 10.90
CA GLU A 270 -13.85 -12.85 11.98
C GLU A 270 -12.43 -12.46 11.50
N PRO A 271 -11.90 -11.32 11.97
CA PRO A 271 -10.49 -10.97 11.73
C PRO A 271 -9.60 -11.80 12.67
N THR A 272 -8.96 -12.79 12.11
CA THR A 272 -7.92 -13.60 12.77
C THR A 272 -6.68 -13.63 11.88
N PHE A 273 -5.53 -13.99 12.44
CA PHE A 273 -4.31 -14.18 11.65
C PHE A 273 -4.58 -15.09 10.43
N ASP A 274 -5.23 -16.24 10.64
CA ASP A 274 -5.52 -17.20 9.57
C ASP A 274 -6.46 -16.65 8.49
N THR A 275 -7.50 -15.92 8.87
CA THR A 275 -8.46 -15.37 7.91
C THR A 275 -7.88 -14.21 7.13
N ILE A 276 -6.98 -13.43 7.71
CA ILE A 276 -6.28 -12.32 7.07
C ILE A 276 -5.18 -12.86 6.15
N SER A 277 -4.28 -13.70 6.64
CA SER A 277 -3.16 -14.24 5.86
C SER A 277 -3.60 -15.16 4.71
N SER A 278 -4.76 -15.80 4.83
CA SER A 278 -5.37 -16.58 3.75
C SER A 278 -6.22 -15.75 2.77
N GLY A 279 -6.44 -14.46 3.05
CA GLY A 279 -7.30 -13.60 2.25
C GLY A 279 -8.80 -13.87 2.38
N LYS A 280 -9.23 -14.68 3.38
CA LYS A 280 -10.65 -14.95 3.67
C LYS A 280 -11.34 -13.76 4.33
N TYR A 281 -10.61 -12.99 5.18
CA TYR A 281 -11.16 -11.80 5.78
C TYR A 281 -11.37 -10.72 4.72
N PRO A 282 -12.60 -10.20 4.52
CA PRO A 282 -12.91 -9.33 3.39
C PRO A 282 -12.16 -8.00 3.36
N ALA A 283 -11.68 -7.52 4.51
CA ALA A 283 -10.90 -6.31 4.63
C ALA A 283 -9.40 -6.61 4.83
N SER A 284 -8.89 -7.61 4.10
CA SER A 284 -7.48 -7.94 4.03
C SER A 284 -6.98 -7.93 2.59
N ARG A 285 -5.68 -7.72 2.42
CA ARG A 285 -5.00 -7.76 1.12
C ARG A 285 -3.51 -8.03 1.26
N PRO A 286 -2.90 -8.72 0.30
CA PRO A 286 -1.45 -8.88 0.26
C PRO A 286 -0.78 -7.55 -0.14
N LEU A 287 0.37 -7.29 0.48
CA LEU A 287 1.22 -6.14 0.19
C LEU A 287 2.49 -6.59 -0.54
N PHE A 288 2.98 -5.75 -1.44
CA PHE A 288 4.12 -6.06 -2.29
C PHE A 288 5.10 -4.91 -2.39
N ILE A 289 6.34 -5.24 -2.69
CA ILE A 289 7.26 -4.36 -3.38
C ILE A 289 7.69 -5.02 -4.69
N TYR A 290 7.92 -4.21 -5.73
CA TYR A 290 8.50 -4.65 -6.99
C TYR A 290 9.86 -3.99 -7.17
N VAL A 291 10.87 -4.78 -7.49
CA VAL A 291 12.26 -4.34 -7.61
C VAL A 291 12.68 -4.40 -9.08
N LYS A 292 13.28 -3.32 -9.56
CA LYS A 292 13.80 -3.24 -10.93
C LYS A 292 15.13 -3.98 -11.01
N LYS A 293 15.13 -5.14 -11.62
CA LYS A 293 16.31 -6.03 -11.68
C LYS A 293 17.51 -5.37 -12.34
N ALA A 294 17.30 -4.56 -13.39
CA ALA A 294 18.36 -3.84 -14.10
C ALA A 294 19.09 -2.81 -13.23
N HIS A 295 18.55 -2.43 -12.07
CA HIS A 295 19.19 -1.50 -11.13
C HIS A 295 20.03 -2.22 -10.06
N ILE A 296 19.88 -3.54 -9.90
CA ILE A 296 20.68 -4.35 -8.98
C ILE A 296 22.12 -4.38 -9.49
N GLY A 297 23.08 -4.08 -8.62
CA GLY A 297 24.49 -3.94 -8.96
C GLY A 297 24.87 -2.59 -9.60
N VAL A 298 23.88 -1.75 -9.99
CA VAL A 298 24.09 -0.39 -10.51
C VAL A 298 23.83 0.65 -9.42
N ILE A 299 22.72 0.53 -8.71
CA ILE A 299 22.38 1.40 -7.57
C ILE A 299 22.98 0.80 -6.30
N PRO A 300 23.86 1.55 -5.60
CA PRO A 300 24.53 1.02 -4.40
C PRO A 300 23.56 0.58 -3.32
N GLY A 301 23.75 -0.64 -2.83
CA GLY A 301 22.97 -1.20 -1.70
C GLY A 301 21.58 -1.71 -2.05
N LEU A 302 21.15 -1.71 -3.32
CA LEU A 302 19.78 -2.13 -3.66
C LEU A 302 19.52 -3.61 -3.33
N GLN A 303 20.47 -4.51 -3.63
CA GLN A 303 20.34 -5.93 -3.28
C GLN A 303 20.32 -6.13 -1.77
N GLU A 304 21.18 -5.43 -1.05
CA GLU A 304 21.28 -5.49 0.42
C GLU A 304 20.01 -4.95 1.07
N PHE A 305 19.41 -3.89 0.53
CA PHE A 305 18.13 -3.36 1.00
C PHE A 305 16.98 -4.37 0.83
N VAL A 306 16.91 -5.04 -0.32
CA VAL A 306 15.91 -6.09 -0.55
C VAL A 306 16.15 -7.28 0.38
N ASN A 307 17.42 -7.65 0.63
CA ASN A 307 17.76 -8.71 1.58
C ASN A 307 17.38 -8.34 3.02
N GLU A 308 17.63 -7.08 3.44
CA GLU A 308 17.17 -6.58 4.75
C GLU A 308 15.64 -6.66 4.84
N TYR A 309 14.94 -6.23 3.78
CA TYR A 309 13.48 -6.26 3.76
C TYR A 309 12.92 -7.67 4.00
N VAL A 310 13.48 -8.71 3.36
CA VAL A 310 13.01 -10.09 3.52
C VAL A 310 13.70 -10.86 4.66
N SER A 311 14.49 -10.18 5.50
CA SER A 311 15.16 -10.81 6.64
C SER A 311 14.16 -11.34 7.68
N GLU A 312 14.62 -12.26 8.56
CA GLU A 312 13.80 -12.70 9.70
C GLU A 312 13.50 -11.54 10.66
N LYS A 313 14.47 -10.62 10.81
CA LYS A 313 14.32 -9.44 11.66
C LYS A 313 13.25 -8.48 11.16
N ALA A 314 13.02 -8.40 9.84
CA ALA A 314 12.03 -7.52 9.24
C ALA A 314 10.67 -8.21 9.08
N LEU A 315 10.61 -9.32 8.34
CA LEU A 315 9.37 -10.01 7.93
C LEU A 315 9.08 -11.29 8.73
N GLY A 316 9.91 -11.65 9.72
CA GLY A 316 9.61 -12.78 10.60
C GLY A 316 8.34 -12.54 11.42
N GLU A 317 7.82 -13.58 12.03
CA GLU A 317 6.62 -13.54 12.85
C GLU A 317 6.74 -12.51 14.01
N GLU A 318 7.94 -12.42 14.60
CA GLU A 318 8.31 -11.41 15.61
C GLU A 318 9.23 -10.32 15.02
N GLY A 319 9.10 -10.07 13.73
CA GLY A 319 9.89 -9.06 13.04
C GLY A 319 9.41 -7.65 13.34
N TYR A 320 10.32 -6.65 13.27
CA TYR A 320 10.00 -5.26 13.61
C TYR A 320 8.89 -4.64 12.72
N LEU A 321 8.49 -5.29 11.62
CA LEU A 321 7.35 -4.85 10.82
C LEU A 321 6.01 -5.35 11.37
N ALA A 322 6.00 -6.48 12.09
CA ALA A 322 4.82 -6.91 12.83
C ALA A 322 4.47 -5.88 13.92
N ASP A 323 5.45 -5.35 14.64
CA ASP A 323 5.28 -4.25 15.62
C ASP A 323 4.68 -2.97 15.00
N ARG A 324 4.70 -2.87 13.67
CA ARG A 324 4.12 -1.75 12.89
C ARG A 324 2.78 -2.07 12.26
N GLY A 325 2.22 -3.22 12.57
CA GLY A 325 0.89 -3.61 12.08
C GLY A 325 0.88 -4.46 10.81
N LEU A 326 2.05 -4.86 10.30
CA LEU A 326 2.12 -5.80 9.19
C LEU A 326 1.72 -7.19 9.69
N VAL A 327 0.74 -7.83 9.04
CA VAL A 327 0.46 -9.24 9.27
C VAL A 327 1.48 -10.09 8.50
N PRO A 328 2.34 -10.85 9.20
CA PRO A 328 3.38 -11.64 8.56
C PRO A 328 2.84 -12.68 7.58
N GLN A 329 3.66 -13.09 6.64
CA GLN A 329 3.38 -14.24 5.80
C GLN A 329 3.51 -15.54 6.60
N PRO A 330 2.72 -16.61 6.24
CA PRO A 330 3.04 -17.96 6.71
C PRO A 330 4.51 -18.32 6.43
N LYS A 331 5.15 -19.06 7.34
CA LYS A 331 6.59 -19.41 7.24
C LYS A 331 6.99 -20.02 5.89
N THR A 332 6.12 -20.87 5.33
CA THR A 332 6.32 -21.47 4.01
C THR A 332 6.35 -20.44 2.88
N ASP A 333 5.46 -19.44 2.93
CA ASP A 333 5.36 -18.38 1.93
C ASP A 333 6.55 -17.42 2.04
N LEU A 334 6.96 -17.08 3.26
CA LEU A 334 8.14 -16.26 3.50
C LEU A 334 9.42 -16.94 3.02
N ALA A 335 9.56 -18.25 3.24
CA ALA A 335 10.68 -19.03 2.72
C ALA A 335 10.74 -18.99 1.18
N LYS A 336 9.57 -19.12 0.53
CA LYS A 336 9.45 -18.98 -0.94
C LYS A 336 9.80 -17.57 -1.41
N THR A 337 9.28 -16.52 -0.75
CA THR A 337 9.60 -15.13 -1.06
C THR A 337 11.10 -14.88 -0.99
N ARG A 338 11.79 -15.39 0.04
CA ARG A 338 13.24 -15.31 0.18
C ARG A 338 14.00 -16.04 -0.93
N ALA A 339 13.52 -17.21 -1.35
CA ALA A 339 14.11 -17.95 -2.45
C ALA A 339 13.97 -17.19 -3.78
N ASP A 340 12.79 -16.62 -4.04
CA ASP A 340 12.51 -15.82 -5.23
C ASP A 340 13.39 -14.54 -5.28
N VAL A 341 13.64 -13.89 -4.14
CA VAL A 341 14.55 -12.74 -4.01
C VAL A 341 16.01 -13.17 -4.26
N ARG A 342 16.49 -14.25 -3.65
CA ARG A 342 17.86 -14.73 -3.83
C ARG A 342 18.19 -15.06 -5.29
N THR A 343 17.23 -15.61 -6.00
CA THR A 343 17.39 -15.98 -7.42
C THR A 343 17.02 -14.85 -8.38
N LEU A 344 16.60 -13.70 -7.86
CA LEU A 344 16.07 -12.58 -8.64
C LEU A 344 15.04 -13.06 -9.67
N LYS A 345 14.09 -13.88 -9.22
CA LYS A 345 13.08 -14.49 -10.06
C LYS A 345 12.23 -13.43 -10.75
N ASN A 346 12.13 -13.54 -12.06
CA ASN A 346 11.31 -12.60 -12.82
C ASN A 346 9.82 -12.79 -12.50
N PHE A 347 9.16 -11.66 -12.24
CA PHE A 347 7.72 -11.58 -12.10
C PHE A 347 7.04 -11.82 -13.44
N ALA A 348 5.92 -12.57 -13.40
CA ALA A 348 4.94 -12.71 -14.47
C ALA A 348 3.55 -12.56 -13.83
N PRO A 349 2.67 -11.66 -14.34
CA PRO A 349 1.34 -11.41 -13.80
C PRO A 349 0.36 -12.58 -13.94
#